data_81c5e1699e5af77c8b9917fa926b0786
#
_entry.id   81c5e1699e5af77c8b9917fa926b0786
#
_cell.length_a   1.000
_cell.length_b   1.000
_cell.length_c   1.000
_cell.angle_alpha   90.00
_cell.angle_beta   90.00
_cell.angle_gamma   90.00
#
_symmetry.space_group_name_H-M   'P 1'
#
loop_
_entity.id
_entity.type
_entity.pdbx_description
1 polymer ?
#
loop_
_entity_poly.entity_id
_entity_poly.type
_entity_poly.pdbx_seq_one_letter_code
_entity_poly.pdbx_strand_id
1 'polypeptide(L)'
;MKGQQLLNKFYQLPKAAAFAVLGAVGALAGWLLGELVLIPTHAQKDEANAPRVLVFSNEMQSRLDREGAQQGEIELALSWENKNDIDLHCKDPRGELIFFANKRSRSKGWLDVDMNVGLSYAVNNPVEHIRWLYGNAPEGKYEVYVHHYHQHLTSKEGTYFALEMKIGDQLQRLKGSVMYDDSPKLIHTFTYTRDAAAIALANQIRSERRSRQMFMTLMVGFWTGVLALGISFGLVIGQNLLLRRQLLSKREGLIALFGALTVGFISGSLSQIMFSVVAEIDFLVWIGQVAGWMMLGGLLAMGISIFIPNLKLGFSAVGGILGGLLGSIIFLIAAMTPLGDILGRLVGGTTLGAGIGVMIALVEQISRSAYIKVYWGPKQQSQVTLGPQPVLIGSSAQAHITIPSKSVIGIAGAVVFKDGKIQLEDRELKSTRSLNIGDKLEYAHVTIEICGGGSKPGDPPIIHKSATGEQTFKEVGEPMPKTLTRKSKLTLLGEGGRSTGLTMRTRMNKHNLKQFGPDSQFADSEFQYELMPEEGGWCVVPNAHAKNETLLNGHCLNDKATLSSDDKISIGREATGVSKLELRVQV
;
A
#
# COMPACT_ATOMS: atom_id res chain seq x y z
N MET A 1 -25.10 -12.97 -30.32
CA MET A 1 -24.83 -14.30 -29.70
C MET A 1 -23.50 -14.35 -28.92
N LYS A 2 -22.35 -13.95 -29.48
CA LYS A 2 -21.05 -14.00 -28.77
C LYS A 2 -20.98 -13.16 -27.49
N GLY A 3 -21.61 -11.97 -27.42
CA GLY A 3 -21.61 -11.12 -26.22
C GLY A 3 -22.37 -11.70 -25.02
N GLN A 4 -23.49 -12.34 -25.24
CA GLN A 4 -24.24 -13.00 -24.18
C GLN A 4 -23.52 -14.23 -23.61
N GLN A 5 -22.79 -14.96 -24.44
CA GLN A 5 -21.98 -16.09 -24.00
C GLN A 5 -20.79 -15.62 -23.15
N LEU A 6 -20.14 -14.51 -23.50
CA LEU A 6 -19.08 -13.89 -22.72
C LEU A 6 -19.59 -13.40 -21.36
N LEU A 7 -20.73 -12.73 -21.35
CA LEU A 7 -21.36 -12.25 -20.12
C LEU A 7 -21.75 -13.40 -19.19
N ASN A 8 -22.29 -14.49 -19.73
CA ASN A 8 -22.61 -15.69 -18.95
C ASN A 8 -21.38 -16.37 -18.35
N LYS A 9 -20.25 -16.41 -19.09
CA LYS A 9 -18.98 -16.90 -18.54
C LYS A 9 -18.47 -15.99 -17.43
N PHE A 10 -18.58 -14.66 -17.59
CA PHE A 10 -18.18 -13.70 -16.59
C PHE A 10 -18.92 -13.88 -15.25
N TYR A 11 -20.24 -14.11 -15.30
CA TYR A 11 -21.04 -14.38 -14.10
C TYR A 11 -20.72 -15.70 -13.38
N GLN A 12 -19.99 -16.60 -14.03
CA GLN A 12 -19.51 -17.86 -13.43
C GLN A 12 -18.15 -17.72 -12.77
N LEU A 13 -17.44 -16.59 -12.99
CA LEU A 13 -16.14 -16.36 -12.37
C LEU A 13 -16.27 -16.15 -10.86
N PRO A 14 -15.30 -16.63 -10.06
CA PRO A 14 -15.16 -16.22 -8.68
C PRO A 14 -15.05 -14.68 -8.59
N LYS A 15 -15.61 -14.08 -7.56
CA LYS A 15 -15.62 -12.61 -7.39
C LYS A 15 -14.23 -12.00 -7.55
N ALA A 16 -13.20 -12.61 -6.95
CA ALA A 16 -11.80 -12.16 -7.06
C ALA A 16 -11.30 -12.14 -8.51
N ALA A 17 -11.61 -13.17 -9.30
CA ALA A 17 -11.24 -13.22 -10.71
C ALA A 17 -11.99 -12.17 -11.55
N ALA A 18 -13.28 -11.98 -11.30
CA ALA A 18 -14.07 -10.95 -11.98
C ALA A 18 -13.54 -9.54 -11.69
N PHE A 19 -13.21 -9.25 -10.43
CA PHE A 19 -12.63 -7.96 -10.02
C PHE A 19 -11.21 -7.77 -10.57
N ALA A 20 -10.39 -8.83 -10.64
CA ALA A 20 -9.08 -8.76 -11.27
C ALA A 20 -9.17 -8.35 -12.74
N VAL A 21 -10.04 -9.00 -13.50
CA VAL A 21 -10.24 -8.70 -14.93
C VAL A 21 -10.72 -7.28 -15.13
N LEU A 22 -11.73 -6.84 -14.38
CA LEU A 22 -12.30 -5.50 -14.55
C LEU A 22 -11.39 -4.40 -14.04
N GLY A 23 -10.63 -4.65 -12.97
CA GLY A 23 -9.59 -3.75 -12.52
C GLY A 23 -8.47 -3.59 -13.55
N ALA A 24 -8.02 -4.69 -14.16
CA ALA A 24 -7.03 -4.66 -15.25
C ALA A 24 -7.55 -3.93 -16.49
N VAL A 25 -8.77 -4.22 -16.94
CA VAL A 25 -9.39 -3.54 -18.11
C VAL A 25 -9.58 -2.05 -17.83
N GLY A 26 -10.03 -1.70 -16.63
CA GLY A 26 -10.14 -0.30 -16.21
C GLY A 26 -8.79 0.41 -16.20
N ALA A 27 -7.76 -0.25 -15.66
CA ALA A 27 -6.39 0.28 -15.66
C ALA A 27 -5.84 0.46 -17.08
N LEU A 28 -6.07 -0.50 -17.98
CA LEU A 28 -5.69 -0.41 -19.39
C LEU A 28 -6.35 0.80 -20.07
N ALA A 29 -7.65 0.99 -19.85
CA ALA A 29 -8.37 2.14 -20.41
C ALA A 29 -7.84 3.47 -19.86
N GLY A 30 -7.59 3.55 -18.54
CA GLY A 30 -6.99 4.71 -17.89
C GLY A 30 -5.58 4.98 -18.40
N TRP A 31 -4.75 3.95 -18.57
CA TRP A 31 -3.41 4.07 -19.13
C TRP A 31 -3.44 4.62 -20.55
N LEU A 32 -4.27 4.08 -21.45
CA LEU A 32 -4.42 4.56 -22.82
C LEU A 32 -4.78 6.05 -22.88
N LEU A 33 -5.74 6.48 -22.05
CA LEU A 33 -6.13 7.89 -21.98
C LEU A 33 -5.00 8.76 -21.41
N GLY A 34 -4.29 8.27 -20.39
CA GLY A 34 -3.16 8.97 -19.78
C GLY A 34 -1.99 9.16 -20.76
N GLU A 35 -1.62 8.13 -21.52
CA GLU A 35 -0.55 8.22 -22.51
C GLU A 35 -0.89 9.17 -23.66
N LEU A 36 -2.15 9.24 -24.11
CA LEU A 36 -2.59 10.22 -25.12
C LEU A 36 -2.33 11.67 -24.68
N VAL A 37 -2.33 11.95 -23.38
CA VAL A 37 -2.03 13.27 -22.83
C VAL A 37 -0.53 13.50 -22.67
N LEU A 38 0.24 12.45 -22.30
CA LEU A 38 1.69 12.56 -22.07
C LEU A 38 2.52 12.60 -23.34
N ILE A 39 2.14 11.87 -24.40
CA ILE A 39 2.90 11.81 -25.67
C ILE A 39 3.23 13.20 -26.22
N PRO A 40 2.30 14.16 -26.31
CA PRO A 40 2.62 15.48 -26.83
C PRO A 40 3.62 16.26 -26.00
N THR A 41 3.72 15.96 -24.69
CA THR A 41 4.58 16.69 -23.75
C THR A 41 6.03 16.21 -23.76
N HIS A 42 6.28 14.98 -24.17
CA HIS A 42 7.64 14.44 -24.32
C HIS A 42 8.32 14.95 -25.61
N ALA A 43 7.57 15.06 -26.71
CA ALA A 43 8.11 15.46 -28.01
C ALA A 43 8.52 16.95 -28.11
N GLN A 44 8.04 17.81 -27.23
CA GLN A 44 8.24 19.26 -27.33
C GLN A 44 9.40 19.81 -26.49
N LYS A 45 10.11 18.98 -25.74
CA LYS A 45 11.00 19.45 -24.65
C LYS A 45 12.51 19.36 -24.91
N ASP A 46 12.95 18.65 -25.92
CA ASP A 46 14.39 18.37 -26.05
C ASP A 46 15.20 19.38 -26.89
N GLU A 47 14.58 20.33 -27.60
CA GLU A 47 15.34 21.15 -28.57
C GLU A 47 15.32 22.67 -28.38
N ALA A 48 14.46 23.27 -27.55
CA ALA A 48 14.22 24.70 -27.81
C ALA A 48 14.88 25.70 -26.85
N ASN A 49 15.39 25.36 -25.64
CA ASN A 49 15.91 26.35 -24.69
C ASN A 49 16.96 25.82 -23.69
N ALA A 50 17.94 25.05 -24.13
CA ALA A 50 19.13 24.89 -23.30
C ALA A 50 19.91 26.21 -23.35
N PRO A 51 20.22 26.87 -22.20
CA PRO A 51 21.15 27.98 -22.20
C PRO A 51 22.45 27.51 -22.85
N ARG A 52 23.10 28.36 -23.65
CA ARG A 52 24.42 28.07 -24.26
C ARG A 52 25.41 27.82 -23.13
N VAL A 53 25.49 26.60 -22.65
CA VAL A 53 26.44 26.15 -21.65
C VAL A 53 27.72 25.77 -22.40
N LEU A 54 28.88 26.14 -21.88
CA LEU A 54 30.16 25.63 -22.36
C LEU A 54 30.13 24.11 -22.38
N VAL A 55 30.52 23.52 -23.50
CA VAL A 55 30.49 22.09 -23.73
C VAL A 55 31.92 21.57 -23.75
N PHE A 56 32.18 20.46 -23.10
CA PHE A 56 33.43 19.71 -23.21
C PHE A 56 33.77 19.36 -24.67
N SER A 57 34.97 18.88 -24.94
CA SER A 57 35.27 18.31 -26.24
C SER A 57 34.24 17.23 -26.60
N ASN A 58 33.95 17.05 -27.89
CA ASN A 58 32.94 16.09 -28.35
C ASN A 58 33.22 14.67 -27.79
N GLU A 59 34.49 14.32 -27.70
CA GLU A 59 34.92 13.02 -27.15
C GLU A 59 34.61 12.91 -25.65
N MET A 60 35.02 13.91 -24.86
CA MET A 60 34.74 13.96 -23.43
C MET A 60 33.23 13.98 -23.16
N GLN A 61 32.48 14.83 -23.88
CA GLN A 61 31.03 14.92 -23.75
C GLN A 61 30.34 13.58 -24.06
N SER A 62 30.77 12.88 -25.12
CA SER A 62 30.21 11.58 -25.49
C SER A 62 30.42 10.51 -24.39
N ARG A 63 31.60 10.54 -23.70
CA ARG A 63 31.86 9.64 -22.57
C ARG A 63 31.00 9.98 -21.38
N LEU A 64 30.87 11.26 -21.04
CA LEU A 64 30.03 11.75 -19.93
C LEU A 64 28.55 11.43 -20.16
N ASP A 65 28.03 11.63 -21.38
CA ASP A 65 26.65 11.34 -21.74
C ASP A 65 26.34 9.85 -21.65
N ARG A 66 27.30 9.00 -22.06
CA ARG A 66 27.20 7.53 -21.96
C ARG A 66 27.03 7.08 -20.51
N GLU A 67 27.75 7.72 -19.58
CA GLU A 67 27.74 7.36 -18.14
C GLU A 67 26.70 8.18 -17.36
N GLY A 68 25.91 9.04 -18.01
CA GLY A 68 24.83 9.80 -17.37
C GLY A 68 25.30 10.95 -16.47
N ALA A 69 26.52 11.47 -16.69
CA ALA A 69 27.06 12.61 -15.95
C ALA A 69 26.13 13.82 -16.02
N GLN A 70 25.99 14.54 -14.92
CA GLN A 70 25.10 15.68 -14.86
C GLN A 70 25.89 17.00 -14.91
N GLN A 71 25.33 18.02 -15.58
CA GLN A 71 25.94 19.34 -15.71
C GLN A 71 25.99 20.10 -14.38
N GLY A 72 26.99 20.97 -14.22
CA GLY A 72 27.22 21.79 -13.05
C GLY A 72 27.80 23.17 -13.32
N GLU A 73 27.94 23.96 -12.27
CA GLU A 73 28.61 25.25 -12.25
C GLU A 73 30.16 25.09 -12.32
N ILE A 74 30.66 24.08 -11.64
CA ILE A 74 32.02 23.55 -11.75
C ILE A 74 31.91 22.09 -12.13
N GLU A 75 32.61 21.69 -13.20
CA GLU A 75 32.68 20.33 -13.67
C GLU A 75 34.15 19.98 -13.96
N LEU A 76 34.60 18.85 -13.41
CA LEU A 76 35.94 18.31 -13.62
C LEU A 76 35.79 16.94 -14.25
N ALA A 77 36.26 16.76 -15.49
CA ALA A 77 36.16 15.53 -16.25
C ALA A 77 37.55 15.00 -16.57
N LEU A 78 37.85 13.78 -16.13
CA LEU A 78 39.10 13.09 -16.37
C LEU A 78 38.86 11.90 -17.30
N SER A 79 39.65 11.76 -18.37
CA SER A 79 39.57 10.62 -19.28
C SER A 79 40.94 10.05 -19.60
N TRP A 80 41.02 8.76 -19.92
CA TRP A 80 42.21 8.06 -20.34
C TRP A 80 41.90 6.93 -21.32
N GLU A 81 42.95 6.30 -21.91
CA GLU A 81 42.80 5.41 -23.06
C GLU A 81 43.20 3.95 -22.75
N ASN A 82 43.08 3.53 -21.50
CA ASN A 82 43.38 2.14 -21.12
C ASN A 82 42.50 1.69 -19.94
N LYS A 83 42.64 0.42 -19.55
CA LYS A 83 41.83 -0.19 -18.49
C LYS A 83 42.31 0.09 -17.07
N ASN A 84 43.43 0.83 -16.88
CA ASN A 84 43.90 1.15 -15.54
C ASN A 84 42.86 1.97 -14.78
N ASP A 85 42.93 1.89 -13.46
CA ASP A 85 42.08 2.63 -12.54
C ASP A 85 42.77 3.91 -12.12
N ILE A 86 42.28 5.04 -12.62
CA ILE A 86 42.79 6.38 -12.32
C ILE A 86 41.70 7.21 -11.69
N ASP A 87 41.96 7.64 -10.45
CA ASP A 87 41.01 8.42 -9.68
C ASP A 87 41.21 9.93 -9.89
N LEU A 88 40.08 10.63 -10.05
CA LEU A 88 39.97 12.08 -9.95
C LEU A 88 39.65 12.48 -8.52
N HIS A 89 40.52 13.29 -7.90
CA HIS A 89 40.25 13.85 -6.60
C HIS A 89 40.14 15.38 -6.67
N CYS A 90 39.25 15.96 -5.87
CA CYS A 90 39.16 17.41 -5.74
C CYS A 90 39.01 17.82 -4.27
N LYS A 91 39.89 18.69 -3.82
CA LYS A 91 39.79 19.36 -2.52
C LYS A 91 39.09 20.69 -2.69
N ASP A 92 37.97 20.85 -2.01
CA ASP A 92 37.14 22.04 -2.08
C ASP A 92 37.66 23.19 -1.17
N PRO A 93 37.12 24.42 -1.29
CA PRO A 93 37.51 25.55 -0.46
C PRO A 93 37.26 25.36 1.05
N ARG A 94 36.46 24.40 1.46
CA ARG A 94 36.23 24.04 2.86
C ARG A 94 37.22 23.01 3.39
N GLY A 95 38.16 22.58 2.53
CA GLY A 95 39.21 21.62 2.85
C GLY A 95 38.76 20.17 2.76
N GLU A 96 37.53 19.89 2.28
CA GLU A 96 37.02 18.54 2.12
C GLU A 96 37.48 17.93 0.79
N LEU A 97 37.98 16.67 0.84
CA LEU A 97 38.44 15.94 -0.33
C LEU A 97 37.30 15.07 -0.88
N ILE A 98 36.98 15.25 -2.16
CA ILE A 98 36.07 14.45 -2.93
C ILE A 98 36.87 13.43 -3.72
N PHE A 99 36.57 12.14 -3.55
CA PHE A 99 37.24 11.02 -4.20
C PHE A 99 36.37 9.75 -4.05
N PHE A 100 36.79 8.60 -4.54
CA PHE A 100 36.01 7.34 -4.54
C PHE A 100 35.42 6.94 -3.15
N ALA A 101 36.17 7.17 -2.06
CA ALA A 101 35.70 6.84 -0.70
C ALA A 101 34.85 7.94 -0.05
N ASN A 102 34.89 9.17 -0.56
CA ASN A 102 34.06 10.31 -0.14
C ASN A 102 33.47 10.99 -1.36
N LYS A 103 32.55 10.33 -2.03
CA LYS A 103 31.98 10.81 -3.30
C LYS A 103 31.17 12.10 -3.18
N ARG A 104 30.71 12.49 -1.99
CA ARG A 104 29.89 13.69 -1.76
C ARG A 104 30.44 14.53 -0.62
N SER A 105 30.73 15.79 -0.89
CA SER A 105 31.16 16.74 0.12
C SER A 105 29.98 17.51 0.75
N ARG A 106 30.22 18.07 1.95
CA ARG A 106 29.26 18.99 2.60
C ARG A 106 29.03 20.25 1.79
N SER A 107 29.99 20.63 0.94
CA SER A 107 29.85 21.72 -0.02
C SER A 107 29.00 21.35 -1.23
N LYS A 108 28.42 20.12 -1.27
CA LYS A 108 27.60 19.56 -2.34
C LYS A 108 28.37 19.27 -3.64
N GLY A 109 29.69 19.14 -3.56
CA GLY A 109 30.48 18.53 -4.63
C GLY A 109 30.22 17.03 -4.69
N TRP A 110 30.17 16.47 -5.88
CA TRP A 110 29.85 15.06 -6.09
C TRP A 110 30.68 14.44 -7.22
N LEU A 111 31.38 13.33 -6.91
CA LEU A 111 31.94 12.39 -7.88
C LEU A 111 30.77 11.53 -8.37
N ASP A 112 30.13 11.93 -9.48
CA ASP A 112 28.93 11.28 -10.02
C ASP A 112 29.24 10.22 -11.07
N VAL A 113 30.46 10.22 -11.64
CA VAL A 113 30.98 9.15 -12.48
C VAL A 113 32.33 8.68 -11.96
N ASP A 114 32.50 7.37 -11.77
CA ASP A 114 33.69 6.71 -11.20
C ASP A 114 33.84 5.34 -11.89
N MET A 115 34.83 5.21 -12.78
CA MET A 115 34.98 4.08 -13.69
C MET A 115 36.28 3.29 -13.47
N ASN A 116 36.29 2.06 -13.97
CA ASN A 116 37.42 1.12 -13.93
C ASN A 116 37.85 0.64 -12.54
N VAL A 117 37.01 0.79 -11.52
CA VAL A 117 37.26 0.31 -10.15
C VAL A 117 37.59 -1.20 -10.10
N GLY A 118 37.15 -1.98 -11.07
CA GLY A 118 37.42 -3.43 -11.13
C GLY A 118 37.68 -3.93 -12.55
N LEU A 119 38.67 -4.81 -12.70
CA LEU A 119 39.12 -5.33 -14.00
C LEU A 119 38.00 -5.95 -14.85
N SER A 120 37.03 -6.61 -14.23
CA SER A 120 35.94 -7.29 -14.92
C SER A 120 35.01 -6.33 -15.67
N TYR A 121 34.97 -5.06 -15.27
CA TYR A 121 34.11 -4.02 -15.87
C TYR A 121 34.94 -2.94 -16.57
N ALA A 122 36.27 -3.04 -16.52
CA ALA A 122 37.16 -2.01 -17.04
C ALA A 122 37.07 -1.88 -18.56
N VAL A 123 36.93 -0.64 -19.04
CA VAL A 123 36.87 -0.25 -20.44
C VAL A 123 38.13 0.49 -20.87
N ASN A 124 38.40 0.57 -22.18
CA ASN A 124 39.59 1.27 -22.71
C ASN A 124 39.43 2.80 -22.81
N ASN A 125 38.23 3.31 -22.69
CA ASN A 125 37.90 4.73 -22.82
C ASN A 125 37.04 5.22 -21.64
N PRO A 126 37.52 5.07 -20.40
CA PRO A 126 36.80 5.47 -19.21
C PRO A 126 36.79 6.99 -19.02
N VAL A 127 35.93 7.44 -18.09
CA VAL A 127 35.82 8.82 -17.66
C VAL A 127 35.47 8.86 -16.19
N GLU A 128 36.01 9.83 -15.46
CA GLU A 128 35.55 10.21 -14.14
C GLU A 128 35.07 11.66 -14.12
N HIS A 129 34.12 11.97 -13.24
CA HIS A 129 33.50 13.27 -13.23
C HIS A 129 33.14 13.72 -11.82
N ILE A 130 33.63 14.94 -11.48
CA ILE A 130 33.25 15.63 -10.24
C ILE A 130 32.54 16.93 -10.61
N ARG A 131 31.43 17.22 -9.94
CA ARG A 131 30.65 18.43 -10.22
C ARG A 131 30.09 19.12 -8.99
N TRP A 132 29.81 20.39 -9.13
CA TRP A 132 28.92 21.17 -8.26
C TRP A 132 27.78 21.73 -9.07
N LEU A 133 26.55 21.48 -8.63
CA LEU A 133 25.37 22.03 -9.30
C LEU A 133 25.37 23.56 -9.23
N TYR A 134 24.74 24.18 -10.22
CA TYR A 134 24.62 25.62 -10.33
C TYR A 134 24.12 26.27 -9.03
N GLY A 135 24.88 27.26 -8.52
CA GLY A 135 24.63 27.96 -7.28
C GLY A 135 25.03 27.21 -6.01
N ASN A 136 25.69 26.05 -6.12
CA ASN A 136 26.16 25.28 -4.99
C ASN A 136 27.69 25.33 -4.78
N ALA A 137 28.47 25.61 -5.84
CA ALA A 137 29.93 25.67 -5.72
C ALA A 137 30.35 26.74 -4.72
N PRO A 138 31.12 26.43 -3.66
CA PRO A 138 31.63 27.42 -2.76
C PRO A 138 32.71 28.29 -3.43
N GLU A 139 32.76 29.56 -3.11
CA GLU A 139 33.84 30.43 -3.55
C GLU A 139 35.12 30.09 -2.80
N GLY A 140 36.27 30.20 -3.48
CA GLY A 140 37.57 29.97 -2.92
C GLY A 140 38.46 29.06 -3.76
N LYS A 141 39.52 28.55 -3.14
CA LYS A 141 40.58 27.76 -3.76
C LYS A 141 40.17 26.27 -3.88
N TYR A 142 40.31 25.73 -5.06
CA TYR A 142 40.14 24.29 -5.39
C TYR A 142 41.50 23.70 -5.77
N GLU A 143 41.72 22.46 -5.37
CA GLU A 143 42.92 21.69 -5.71
C GLU A 143 42.50 20.38 -6.36
N VAL A 144 42.95 20.12 -7.59
CA VAL A 144 42.59 18.96 -8.40
C VAL A 144 43.77 18.00 -8.47
N TYR A 145 43.53 16.77 -8.09
CA TYR A 145 44.55 15.71 -8.08
C TYR A 145 44.12 14.56 -8.99
N VAL A 146 45.12 13.86 -9.53
CA VAL A 146 44.93 12.61 -10.26
C VAL A 146 45.77 11.54 -9.59
N HIS A 147 45.21 10.38 -9.36
CA HIS A 147 45.86 9.25 -8.70
C HIS A 147 45.73 7.98 -9.55
N HIS A 148 46.85 7.26 -9.79
CA HIS A 148 46.81 5.95 -10.41
C HIS A 148 46.62 4.90 -9.32
N TYR A 149 45.35 4.63 -9.00
CA TYR A 149 44.95 3.80 -7.86
C TYR A 149 45.25 2.33 -8.06
N HIS A 150 44.90 1.77 -9.24
CA HIS A 150 45.15 0.35 -9.51
C HIS A 150 45.62 0.10 -10.94
N GLN A 151 46.64 -0.73 -11.07
CA GLN A 151 47.20 -1.10 -12.37
C GLN A 151 46.60 -2.43 -12.84
N HIS A 152 45.72 -2.38 -13.80
CA HIS A 152 45.13 -3.56 -14.42
C HIS A 152 45.96 -4.11 -15.59
N LEU A 153 46.88 -3.33 -16.12
CA LEU A 153 47.78 -3.70 -17.23
C LEU A 153 49.21 -3.84 -16.72
N THR A 154 49.94 -4.76 -17.29
CA THR A 154 51.36 -5.06 -16.92
C THR A 154 52.38 -4.05 -17.46
N SER A 155 51.97 -2.98 -18.09
CA SER A 155 52.85 -1.94 -18.64
C SER A 155 53.52 -1.16 -17.51
N LYS A 156 54.85 -0.94 -17.63
CA LYS A 156 55.60 -0.07 -16.74
C LYS A 156 55.49 1.43 -17.10
N GLU A 157 54.81 1.75 -18.19
CA GLU A 157 54.61 3.13 -18.62
C GLU A 157 53.46 3.75 -17.83
N GLY A 158 53.61 5.04 -17.56
CA GLY A 158 52.55 5.82 -16.90
C GLY A 158 51.29 5.86 -17.74
N THR A 159 50.13 6.03 -17.10
CA THR A 159 48.87 6.22 -17.80
C THR A 159 48.71 7.71 -18.16
N TYR A 160 48.52 7.95 -19.45
CA TYR A 160 48.22 9.28 -19.98
C TYR A 160 46.74 9.60 -19.78
N PHE A 161 46.46 10.83 -19.40
CA PHE A 161 45.12 11.33 -19.17
C PHE A 161 44.87 12.68 -19.81
N ALA A 162 43.60 12.99 -20.07
CA ALA A 162 43.10 14.32 -20.38
C ALA A 162 42.16 14.77 -19.26
N LEU A 163 42.40 15.96 -18.74
CA LEU A 163 41.54 16.61 -17.75
C LEU A 163 40.92 17.85 -18.39
N GLU A 164 39.60 17.88 -18.49
CA GLU A 164 38.85 19.07 -18.91
C GLU A 164 38.08 19.61 -17.73
N MET A 165 38.18 20.90 -17.48
CA MET A 165 37.57 21.55 -16.32
C MET A 165 36.71 22.71 -16.81
N LYS A 166 35.44 22.69 -16.47
CA LYS A 166 34.52 23.80 -16.65
C LYS A 166 34.33 24.51 -15.34
N ILE A 167 34.71 25.76 -15.29
CA ILE A 167 34.74 26.61 -14.08
C ILE A 167 33.93 27.88 -14.41
N GLY A 168 32.66 27.91 -14.05
CA GLY A 168 31.74 28.96 -14.46
C GLY A 168 31.61 29.04 -15.99
N ASP A 169 32.05 30.13 -16.57
CA ASP A 169 32.07 30.41 -18.00
C ASP A 169 33.39 30.08 -18.71
N GLN A 170 34.35 29.46 -18.02
CA GLN A 170 35.66 29.11 -18.53
C GLN A 170 35.84 27.62 -18.70
N LEU A 171 36.44 27.21 -19.83
CA LEU A 171 36.85 25.84 -20.09
C LEU A 171 38.36 25.73 -20.16
N GLN A 172 38.94 24.91 -19.30
CA GLN A 172 40.38 24.65 -19.25
C GLN A 172 40.64 23.18 -19.62
N ARG A 173 41.71 22.91 -20.35
CA ARG A 173 42.13 21.59 -20.79
C ARG A 173 43.57 21.34 -20.43
N LEU A 174 43.86 20.23 -19.78
CA LEU A 174 45.19 19.79 -19.37
C LEU A 174 45.38 18.34 -19.82
N LYS A 175 46.63 17.99 -20.12
CA LYS A 175 47.05 16.60 -20.39
C LYS A 175 48.23 16.27 -19.50
N GLY A 176 48.30 15.05 -19.04
CA GLY A 176 49.38 14.60 -18.17
C GLY A 176 49.53 13.11 -18.16
N SER A 177 50.40 12.62 -17.29
CA SER A 177 50.57 11.20 -17.02
C SER A 177 50.83 10.98 -15.53
N VAL A 178 50.37 9.85 -15.04
CA VAL A 178 50.60 9.38 -13.66
C VAL A 178 51.13 7.96 -13.70
N MET A 179 52.06 7.72 -12.79
CA MET A 179 52.66 6.40 -12.61
C MET A 179 51.88 5.62 -11.54
N TYR A 180 51.85 4.29 -11.65
CA TYR A 180 51.37 3.43 -10.58
C TYR A 180 52.25 3.58 -9.33
N ASP A 181 51.67 3.52 -8.15
CA ASP A 181 52.29 3.71 -6.84
C ASP A 181 52.68 5.17 -6.51
N ASP A 182 52.42 6.16 -7.38
CA ASP A 182 52.53 7.55 -7.02
C ASP A 182 51.41 7.91 -6.02
N SER A 183 51.73 8.77 -5.04
CA SER A 183 50.68 9.43 -4.24
C SER A 183 49.83 10.35 -5.13
N PRO A 184 48.57 10.68 -4.75
CA PRO A 184 47.73 11.60 -5.54
C PRO A 184 48.49 12.85 -5.94
N LYS A 185 48.69 13.06 -7.24
CA LYS A 185 49.48 14.16 -7.81
C LYS A 185 48.61 15.40 -8.01
N LEU A 186 49.01 16.53 -7.43
CA LEU A 186 48.36 17.80 -7.70
C LEU A 186 48.58 18.19 -9.16
N ILE A 187 47.51 18.29 -9.95
CA ILE A 187 47.55 18.63 -11.37
C ILE A 187 47.23 20.10 -11.58
N HIS A 188 46.25 20.62 -10.86
CA HIS A 188 45.80 21.98 -11.05
C HIS A 188 45.23 22.58 -9.76
N THR A 189 45.37 23.91 -9.70
CA THR A 189 44.74 24.71 -8.64
C THR A 189 44.07 25.92 -9.27
N PHE A 190 42.82 26.15 -8.91
CA PHE A 190 42.10 27.34 -9.37
C PHE A 190 41.33 27.99 -8.23
N THR A 191 41.06 29.29 -8.40
CA THR A 191 40.18 30.00 -7.48
C THR A 191 38.89 30.32 -8.20
N TYR A 192 37.76 29.90 -7.60
CA TYR A 192 36.44 30.21 -8.12
C TYR A 192 35.83 31.37 -7.33
N THR A 193 35.37 32.37 -8.09
CA THR A 193 34.59 33.49 -7.57
C THR A 193 33.34 33.63 -8.41
N ARG A 194 32.22 33.84 -7.75
CA ARG A 194 30.94 33.93 -8.43
C ARG A 194 30.67 35.38 -8.82
N ASP A 195 30.74 35.68 -10.11
CA ASP A 195 30.37 36.97 -10.65
C ASP A 195 28.86 37.17 -10.80
N ALA A 196 28.42 38.37 -11.19
CA ALA A 196 27.00 38.68 -11.38
C ALA A 196 26.36 37.84 -12.48
N ALA A 197 27.10 37.48 -13.53
CA ALA A 197 26.63 36.66 -14.63
C ALA A 197 26.42 35.20 -14.17
N ALA A 198 27.35 34.63 -13.41
CA ALA A 198 27.23 33.30 -12.82
C ALA A 198 26.04 33.22 -11.84
N ILE A 199 25.83 34.26 -11.04
CA ILE A 199 24.65 34.34 -10.14
C ILE A 199 23.35 34.37 -10.93
N ALA A 200 23.28 35.17 -12.00
CA ALA A 200 22.10 35.28 -12.86
C ALA A 200 21.80 33.95 -13.54
N LEU A 201 22.81 33.29 -14.12
CA LEU A 201 22.69 31.98 -14.74
C LEU A 201 22.24 30.91 -13.74
N ALA A 202 22.84 30.87 -12.55
CA ALA A 202 22.48 29.94 -11.48
C ALA A 202 21.01 30.12 -11.05
N ASN A 203 20.54 31.35 -10.95
CA ASN A 203 19.14 31.65 -10.59
C ASN A 203 18.18 31.25 -11.72
N GLN A 204 18.55 31.49 -12.99
CA GLN A 204 17.77 31.06 -14.13
C GLN A 204 17.64 29.54 -14.15
N ILE A 205 18.74 28.79 -14.07
CA ILE A 205 18.73 27.32 -14.07
C ILE A 205 17.94 26.76 -12.90
N ARG A 206 18.05 27.35 -11.70
CA ARG A 206 17.23 26.96 -10.56
C ARG A 206 15.74 27.16 -10.79
N SER A 207 15.36 28.30 -11.38
CA SER A 207 13.97 28.61 -11.70
C SER A 207 13.40 27.64 -12.74
N GLU A 208 14.17 27.33 -13.79
CA GLU A 208 13.81 26.37 -14.83
C GLU A 208 13.69 24.94 -14.25
N ARG A 209 14.64 24.50 -13.44
CA ARG A 209 14.60 23.21 -12.75
C ARG A 209 13.36 23.10 -11.85
N ARG A 210 13.07 24.14 -11.06
CA ARG A 210 11.88 24.19 -10.20
C ARG A 210 10.58 24.14 -11.01
N SER A 211 10.51 24.91 -12.10
CA SER A 211 9.38 24.92 -13.02
C SER A 211 9.17 23.54 -13.66
N ARG A 212 10.25 22.91 -14.14
CA ARG A 212 10.21 21.55 -14.71
C ARG A 212 9.76 20.52 -13.67
N GLN A 213 10.31 20.57 -12.47
CA GLN A 213 9.90 19.66 -11.37
C GLN A 213 8.41 19.82 -11.02
N MET A 214 7.94 21.07 -10.92
CA MET A 214 6.51 21.34 -10.67
C MET A 214 5.64 20.83 -11.81
N PHE A 215 6.04 21.06 -13.07
CA PHE A 215 5.33 20.55 -14.24
C PHE A 215 5.27 19.02 -14.24
N MET A 216 6.38 18.32 -13.98
CA MET A 216 6.43 16.86 -13.92
C MET A 216 5.53 16.33 -12.80
N THR A 217 5.53 16.99 -11.63
CA THR A 217 4.65 16.64 -10.50
C THR A 217 3.17 16.72 -10.89
N LEU A 218 2.77 17.79 -11.58
CA LEU A 218 1.39 17.96 -12.06
C LEU A 218 1.04 16.93 -13.13
N MET A 219 1.94 16.65 -14.06
CA MET A 219 1.73 15.67 -15.13
C MET A 219 1.60 14.25 -14.61
N VAL A 220 2.47 13.84 -13.68
CA VAL A 220 2.37 12.54 -13.02
C VAL A 220 1.08 12.44 -12.21
N GLY A 221 0.73 13.49 -11.47
CA GLY A 221 -0.54 13.56 -10.75
C GLY A 221 -1.75 13.41 -11.67
N PHE A 222 -1.76 14.10 -12.81
CA PHE A 222 -2.83 14.00 -13.79
C PHE A 222 -2.91 12.59 -14.40
N TRP A 223 -1.79 12.04 -14.84
CA TRP A 223 -1.71 10.70 -15.41
C TRP A 223 -2.21 9.63 -14.42
N THR A 224 -1.76 9.68 -13.17
CA THR A 224 -2.24 8.75 -12.12
C THR A 224 -3.70 8.99 -11.77
N GLY A 225 -4.19 10.22 -11.86
CA GLY A 225 -5.62 10.55 -11.74
C GLY A 225 -6.46 9.84 -12.79
N VAL A 226 -6.03 9.89 -14.06
CA VAL A 226 -6.72 9.21 -15.17
C VAL A 226 -6.63 7.69 -15.05
N LEU A 227 -5.47 7.15 -14.63
CA LEU A 227 -5.32 5.73 -14.34
C LEU A 227 -6.27 5.27 -13.22
N ALA A 228 -6.30 6.02 -12.12
CA ALA A 228 -7.18 5.76 -10.98
C ALA A 228 -8.66 5.81 -11.37
N LEU A 229 -9.03 6.75 -12.25
CA LEU A 229 -10.38 6.85 -12.80
C LEU A 229 -10.77 5.58 -13.56
N GLY A 230 -9.90 5.10 -14.45
CA GLY A 230 -10.13 3.87 -15.20
C GLY A 230 -10.32 2.67 -14.27
N ILE A 231 -9.44 2.47 -13.27
CA ILE A 231 -9.54 1.39 -12.28
C ILE A 231 -10.85 1.51 -11.49
N SER A 232 -11.19 2.71 -11.00
CA SER A 232 -12.39 2.95 -10.22
C SER A 232 -13.66 2.62 -11.01
N PHE A 233 -13.77 3.09 -12.24
CA PHE A 233 -14.91 2.73 -13.10
C PHE A 233 -14.97 1.23 -13.38
N GLY A 234 -13.84 0.59 -13.68
CA GLY A 234 -13.78 -0.86 -13.89
C GLY A 234 -14.33 -1.64 -12.70
N LEU A 235 -13.91 -1.28 -11.48
CA LEU A 235 -14.32 -1.98 -10.26
C LEU A 235 -15.76 -1.65 -9.83
N VAL A 236 -16.21 -0.40 -9.95
CA VAL A 236 -17.60 -0.01 -9.64
C VAL A 236 -18.58 -0.66 -10.62
N ILE A 237 -18.28 -0.63 -11.92
CA ILE A 237 -19.06 -1.33 -12.95
C ILE A 237 -19.06 -2.83 -12.66
N GLY A 238 -17.92 -3.40 -12.27
CA GLY A 238 -17.80 -4.80 -11.88
C GLY A 238 -18.69 -5.20 -10.72
N GLN A 239 -18.69 -4.41 -9.67
CA GLN A 239 -19.58 -4.62 -8.52
C GLN A 239 -21.05 -4.57 -8.95
N ASN A 240 -21.43 -3.54 -9.70
CA ASN A 240 -22.81 -3.37 -10.17
C ASN A 240 -23.24 -4.49 -11.12
N LEU A 241 -22.33 -4.94 -12.01
CA LEU A 241 -22.59 -6.04 -12.93
C LEU A 241 -22.86 -7.35 -12.17
N LEU A 242 -22.02 -7.69 -11.18
CA LEU A 242 -22.20 -8.89 -10.36
C LEU A 242 -23.49 -8.89 -9.55
N LEU A 243 -23.97 -7.70 -9.15
CA LEU A 243 -25.24 -7.52 -8.43
C LEU A 243 -26.44 -7.30 -9.37
N ARG A 244 -26.24 -7.39 -10.68
CA ARG A 244 -27.27 -7.14 -11.72
C ARG A 244 -27.94 -5.76 -11.62
N ARG A 245 -27.21 -4.78 -11.11
CA ARG A 245 -27.63 -3.38 -11.03
C ARG A 245 -27.40 -2.64 -12.36
N GLN A 246 -27.90 -1.40 -12.44
CA GLN A 246 -27.45 -0.48 -13.48
C GLN A 246 -25.94 -0.32 -13.42
N LEU A 247 -25.26 -0.38 -14.57
CA LEU A 247 -23.79 -0.37 -14.64
C LEU A 247 -23.17 0.80 -13.90
N LEU A 248 -23.79 1.97 -14.01
CA LEU A 248 -23.33 3.18 -13.35
C LEU A 248 -24.50 4.15 -13.16
N SER A 249 -24.86 4.50 -11.94
CA SER A 249 -25.79 5.59 -11.67
C SER A 249 -25.09 6.95 -11.80
N LYS A 250 -25.86 8.02 -12.09
CA LYS A 250 -25.29 9.38 -12.21
C LYS A 250 -24.49 9.79 -10.95
N ARG A 251 -25.00 9.46 -9.77
CA ARG A 251 -24.34 9.78 -8.49
C ARG A 251 -23.05 8.98 -8.33
N GLU A 252 -23.09 7.67 -8.57
CA GLU A 252 -21.89 6.81 -8.50
C GLU A 252 -20.84 7.27 -9.52
N GLY A 253 -21.27 7.59 -10.74
CA GLY A 253 -20.37 8.09 -11.79
C GLY A 253 -19.67 9.39 -11.39
N LEU A 254 -20.40 10.35 -10.81
CA LEU A 254 -19.80 11.62 -10.35
C LEU A 254 -18.84 11.40 -9.17
N ILE A 255 -19.22 10.59 -8.18
CA ILE A 255 -18.35 10.29 -7.03
C ILE A 255 -17.10 9.55 -7.50
N ALA A 256 -17.23 8.55 -8.40
CA ALA A 256 -16.10 7.83 -8.96
C ALA A 256 -15.19 8.76 -9.78
N LEU A 257 -15.77 9.63 -10.61
CA LEU A 257 -15.04 10.59 -11.42
C LEU A 257 -14.19 11.53 -10.57
N PHE A 258 -14.83 12.31 -9.69
CA PHE A 258 -14.13 13.31 -8.89
C PHE A 258 -13.26 12.66 -7.81
N GLY A 259 -13.76 11.62 -7.14
CA GLY A 259 -13.02 10.91 -6.11
C GLY A 259 -11.75 10.25 -6.65
N ALA A 260 -11.85 9.50 -7.75
CA ALA A 260 -10.70 8.81 -8.32
C ALA A 260 -9.67 9.80 -8.92
N LEU A 261 -10.13 10.84 -9.64
CA LEU A 261 -9.23 11.87 -10.16
C LEU A 261 -8.48 12.57 -9.03
N THR A 262 -9.17 12.96 -7.97
CA THR A 262 -8.55 13.64 -6.82
C THR A 262 -7.56 12.74 -6.09
N VAL A 263 -7.97 11.51 -5.77
CA VAL A 263 -7.12 10.53 -5.07
C VAL A 263 -5.90 10.17 -5.90
N GLY A 264 -6.09 9.89 -7.18
CA GLY A 264 -4.99 9.57 -8.10
C GLY A 264 -4.05 10.77 -8.29
N PHE A 265 -4.58 11.98 -8.47
CA PHE A 265 -3.78 13.20 -8.61
C PHE A 265 -2.93 13.47 -7.36
N ILE A 266 -3.52 13.43 -6.18
CA ILE A 266 -2.79 13.65 -4.92
C ILE A 266 -1.73 12.58 -4.73
N SER A 267 -2.08 11.30 -4.93
CA SER A 267 -1.18 10.18 -4.76
C SER A 267 0.01 10.25 -5.71
N GLY A 268 -0.23 10.51 -7.00
CA GLY A 268 0.83 10.63 -8.00
C GLY A 268 1.71 11.85 -7.79
N SER A 269 1.12 13.00 -7.48
CA SER A 269 1.89 14.22 -7.18
C SER A 269 2.77 14.04 -5.94
N LEU A 270 2.23 13.44 -4.87
CA LEU A 270 3.01 13.17 -3.66
C LEU A 270 4.12 12.15 -3.90
N SER A 271 3.84 11.10 -4.69
CA SER A 271 4.84 10.12 -5.13
C SER A 271 5.97 10.79 -5.92
N GLN A 272 5.65 11.69 -6.84
CA GLN A 272 6.64 12.42 -7.63
C GLN A 272 7.49 13.37 -6.77
N ILE A 273 6.89 14.02 -5.76
CA ILE A 273 7.63 14.84 -4.80
C ILE A 273 8.60 13.97 -3.99
N MET A 274 8.12 12.84 -3.46
CA MET A 274 8.99 11.89 -2.73
C MET A 274 10.13 11.39 -3.61
N PHE A 275 9.82 11.00 -4.86
CA PHE A 275 10.83 10.58 -5.82
C PHE A 275 11.87 11.66 -6.07
N SER A 276 11.47 12.93 -6.23
CA SER A 276 12.40 14.03 -6.47
C SER A 276 13.37 14.31 -5.33
N VAL A 277 12.97 13.99 -4.09
CA VAL A 277 13.84 14.11 -2.90
C VAL A 277 14.89 12.99 -2.85
N VAL A 278 14.52 11.77 -3.26
CA VAL A 278 15.39 10.59 -3.18
C VAL A 278 16.14 10.31 -4.49
N ALA A 279 15.80 11.00 -5.58
CA ALA A 279 16.36 10.78 -6.92
C ALA A 279 17.88 11.01 -7.01
N GLU A 280 18.46 11.70 -6.03
CA GLU A 280 19.92 11.91 -5.93
C GLU A 280 20.67 10.70 -5.32
N ILE A 281 19.97 9.68 -4.84
CA ILE A 281 20.54 8.49 -4.19
C ILE A 281 19.99 7.26 -4.89
N ASP A 282 20.79 6.63 -5.76
CA ASP A 282 20.36 5.54 -6.65
C ASP A 282 19.61 4.40 -5.93
N PHE A 283 20.09 4.01 -4.76
CA PHE A 283 19.42 2.98 -3.95
C PHE A 283 18.02 3.40 -3.47
N LEU A 284 17.81 4.69 -3.16
CA LEU A 284 16.52 5.20 -2.67
C LEU A 284 15.50 5.44 -3.79
N VAL A 285 15.96 5.57 -5.04
CA VAL A 285 15.07 5.73 -6.20
C VAL A 285 14.09 4.55 -6.30
N TRP A 286 14.58 3.33 -6.18
CA TRP A 286 13.78 2.12 -6.23
C TRP A 286 12.76 2.05 -5.10
N ILE A 287 13.19 2.41 -3.87
CA ILE A 287 12.31 2.46 -2.69
C ILE A 287 11.22 3.51 -2.88
N GLY A 288 11.58 4.70 -3.35
CA GLY A 288 10.63 5.79 -3.60
C GLY A 288 9.58 5.42 -4.64
N GLN A 289 9.98 4.72 -5.69
CA GLN A 289 9.09 4.25 -6.74
C GLN A 289 8.09 3.20 -6.21
N VAL A 290 8.57 2.19 -5.50
CA VAL A 290 7.73 1.18 -4.87
C VAL A 290 6.74 1.82 -3.88
N ALA A 291 7.23 2.72 -3.01
CA ALA A 291 6.38 3.43 -2.06
C ALA A 291 5.28 4.25 -2.73
N GLY A 292 5.58 4.90 -3.87
CA GLY A 292 4.60 5.64 -4.66
C GLY A 292 3.45 4.76 -5.19
N TRP A 293 3.77 3.58 -5.72
CA TRP A 293 2.76 2.62 -6.19
C TRP A 293 1.92 2.05 -5.05
N MET A 294 2.55 1.74 -3.91
CA MET A 294 1.86 1.29 -2.70
C MET A 294 0.88 2.35 -2.18
N MET A 295 1.30 3.61 -2.17
CA MET A 295 0.46 4.73 -1.76
C MET A 295 -0.72 4.93 -2.71
N LEU A 296 -0.49 4.90 -4.02
CA LEU A 296 -1.56 4.98 -5.02
C LEU A 296 -2.58 3.85 -4.82
N GLY A 297 -2.10 2.61 -4.71
CA GLY A 297 -2.96 1.44 -4.49
C GLY A 297 -3.78 1.55 -3.21
N GLY A 298 -3.16 1.93 -2.10
CA GLY A 298 -3.81 2.07 -0.80
C GLY A 298 -4.92 3.14 -0.80
N LEU A 299 -4.61 4.34 -1.28
CA LEU A 299 -5.57 5.44 -1.34
C LEU A 299 -6.73 5.16 -2.29
N LEU A 300 -6.44 4.55 -3.45
CA LEU A 300 -7.46 4.19 -4.42
C LEU A 300 -8.41 3.12 -3.89
N ALA A 301 -7.88 2.07 -3.25
CA ALA A 301 -8.70 1.02 -2.64
C ALA A 301 -9.57 1.55 -1.49
N MET A 302 -9.06 2.51 -0.69
CA MET A 302 -9.86 3.22 0.30
C MET A 302 -11.03 3.97 -0.36
N GLY A 303 -10.79 4.70 -1.46
CA GLY A 303 -11.84 5.39 -2.21
C GLY A 303 -12.91 4.43 -2.76
N ILE A 304 -12.49 3.29 -3.30
CA ILE A 304 -13.41 2.28 -3.86
C ILE A 304 -14.26 1.62 -2.76
N SER A 305 -13.78 1.52 -1.52
CA SER A 305 -14.55 0.94 -0.42
C SER A 305 -15.88 1.66 -0.15
N ILE A 306 -16.02 2.93 -0.57
CA ILE A 306 -17.27 3.71 -0.45
C ILE A 306 -18.40 3.08 -1.29
N PHE A 307 -18.07 2.40 -2.39
CA PHE A 307 -19.03 1.80 -3.30
C PHE A 307 -19.41 0.36 -2.94
N ILE A 308 -18.69 -0.25 -2.00
CA ILE A 308 -18.91 -1.64 -1.59
C ILE A 308 -19.49 -1.64 -0.17
N PRO A 309 -20.77 -2.04 0.01
CA PRO A 309 -21.40 -2.02 1.31
C PRO A 309 -20.64 -2.83 2.35
N ASN A 310 -20.46 -2.25 3.53
CA ASN A 310 -19.83 -2.88 4.70
C ASN A 310 -18.35 -3.29 4.53
N LEU A 311 -17.66 -2.79 3.51
CA LEU A 311 -16.22 -2.99 3.36
C LEU A 311 -15.45 -2.06 4.30
N LYS A 312 -14.58 -2.62 5.14
CA LYS A 312 -13.80 -1.86 6.13
C LYS A 312 -12.66 -1.10 5.47
N LEU A 313 -12.62 0.23 5.65
CA LEU A 313 -11.65 1.14 5.05
C LEU A 313 -10.18 0.72 5.27
N GLY A 314 -9.81 0.37 6.51
CA GLY A 314 -8.44 -0.02 6.84
C GLY A 314 -7.97 -1.29 6.13
N PHE A 315 -8.84 -2.31 6.04
CA PHE A 315 -8.52 -3.53 5.29
C PHE A 315 -8.41 -3.28 3.79
N SER A 316 -9.26 -2.39 3.24
CA SER A 316 -9.16 -1.98 1.84
C SER A 316 -7.84 -1.29 1.54
N ALA A 317 -7.39 -0.41 2.45
CA ALA A 317 -6.09 0.27 2.34
C ALA A 317 -4.94 -0.75 2.28
N VAL A 318 -4.91 -1.72 3.21
CA VAL A 318 -3.89 -2.79 3.22
C VAL A 318 -3.91 -3.60 1.93
N GLY A 319 -5.11 -3.99 1.48
CA GLY A 319 -5.26 -4.70 0.19
C GLY A 319 -4.74 -3.89 -0.99
N GLY A 320 -5.06 -2.60 -1.03
CA GLY A 320 -4.56 -1.69 -2.07
C GLY A 320 -3.05 -1.49 -2.04
N ILE A 321 -2.46 -1.39 -0.85
CA ILE A 321 -0.99 -1.32 -0.66
C ILE A 321 -0.32 -2.58 -1.22
N LEU A 322 -0.84 -3.77 -0.94
CA LEU A 322 -0.32 -5.03 -1.48
C LEU A 322 -0.49 -5.12 -2.99
N GLY A 323 -1.63 -4.66 -3.53
CA GLY A 323 -1.84 -4.54 -4.98
C GLY A 323 -0.84 -3.59 -5.64
N GLY A 324 -0.56 -2.46 -5.00
CA GLY A 324 0.45 -1.48 -5.41
C GLY A 324 1.87 -2.05 -5.38
N LEU A 325 2.22 -2.81 -4.36
CA LEU A 325 3.51 -3.52 -4.26
C LEU A 325 3.70 -4.49 -5.42
N LEU A 326 2.70 -5.34 -5.70
CA LEU A 326 2.75 -6.26 -6.84
C LEU A 326 2.89 -5.52 -8.17
N GLY A 327 2.11 -4.44 -8.37
CA GLY A 327 2.19 -3.60 -9.56
C GLY A 327 3.56 -2.97 -9.74
N SER A 328 4.20 -2.50 -8.66
CA SER A 328 5.52 -1.90 -8.70
C SER A 328 6.62 -2.90 -9.05
N ILE A 329 6.58 -4.11 -8.49
CA ILE A 329 7.55 -5.18 -8.81
C ILE A 329 7.49 -5.52 -10.30
N ILE A 330 6.28 -5.69 -10.84
CA ILE A 330 6.10 -6.02 -12.26
C ILE A 330 6.49 -4.84 -13.15
N PHE A 331 6.17 -3.60 -12.75
CA PHE A 331 6.66 -2.39 -13.43
C PHE A 331 8.18 -2.40 -13.54
N LEU A 332 8.90 -2.62 -12.43
CA LEU A 332 10.36 -2.61 -12.39
C LEU A 332 10.96 -3.68 -13.31
N ILE A 333 10.40 -4.89 -13.30
CA ILE A 333 10.85 -5.98 -14.19
C ILE A 333 10.60 -5.60 -15.67
N ALA A 334 9.42 -5.06 -15.97
CA ALA A 334 9.08 -4.67 -17.33
C ALA A 334 9.91 -3.47 -17.83
N ALA A 335 10.24 -2.52 -16.96
CA ALA A 335 11.08 -1.37 -17.28
C ALA A 335 12.53 -1.73 -17.66
N MET A 336 13.02 -2.90 -17.24
CA MET A 336 14.33 -3.44 -17.64
C MET A 336 14.35 -3.95 -19.09
N THR A 337 13.21 -4.02 -19.77
CA THR A 337 13.15 -4.48 -21.17
C THR A 337 13.48 -3.34 -22.15
N PRO A 338 13.83 -3.66 -23.40
CA PRO A 338 14.11 -2.64 -24.42
C PRO A 338 12.93 -1.68 -24.73
N LEU A 339 11.69 -2.07 -24.41
CA LEU A 339 10.50 -1.21 -24.52
C LEU A 339 10.32 -0.26 -23.33
N GLY A 340 11.18 -0.39 -22.31
CA GLY A 340 11.39 0.56 -21.23
C GLY A 340 10.12 0.97 -20.46
N ASP A 341 10.05 2.24 -20.15
CA ASP A 341 9.02 2.83 -19.29
C ASP A 341 7.58 2.69 -19.81
N ILE A 342 7.37 2.70 -21.14
CA ILE A 342 6.02 2.60 -21.71
C ILE A 342 5.42 1.23 -21.37
N LEU A 343 6.18 0.16 -21.64
CA LEU A 343 5.74 -1.19 -21.30
C LEU A 343 5.62 -1.37 -19.79
N GLY A 344 6.58 -0.83 -19.03
CA GLY A 344 6.55 -0.82 -17.57
C GLY A 344 5.26 -0.19 -17.03
N ARG A 345 4.88 1.00 -17.49
CA ARG A 345 3.65 1.68 -17.09
C ARG A 345 2.38 0.92 -17.50
N LEU A 346 2.37 0.32 -18.70
CA LEU A 346 1.25 -0.50 -19.17
C LEU A 346 1.05 -1.73 -18.28
N VAL A 347 2.08 -2.54 -18.13
CA VAL A 347 2.00 -3.82 -17.40
C VAL A 347 1.86 -3.58 -15.89
N GLY A 348 2.62 -2.64 -15.34
CA GLY A 348 2.53 -2.23 -13.95
C GLY A 348 1.14 -1.70 -13.58
N GLY A 349 0.59 -0.79 -14.40
CA GLY A 349 -0.74 -0.22 -14.20
C GLY A 349 -1.87 -1.25 -14.30
N THR A 350 -1.81 -2.15 -15.28
CA THR A 350 -2.79 -3.25 -15.42
C THR A 350 -2.72 -4.24 -14.25
N THR A 351 -1.50 -4.55 -13.78
CA THR A 351 -1.29 -5.40 -12.60
C THR A 351 -1.77 -4.73 -11.32
N LEU A 352 -1.53 -3.42 -11.17
CA LEU A 352 -2.07 -2.64 -10.05
C LEU A 352 -3.60 -2.75 -10.01
N GLY A 353 -4.28 -2.50 -11.13
CA GLY A 353 -5.74 -2.59 -11.22
C GLY A 353 -6.26 -3.99 -10.91
N ALA A 354 -5.62 -5.03 -11.46
CA ALA A 354 -5.94 -6.43 -11.15
C ALA A 354 -5.72 -6.75 -9.67
N GLY A 355 -4.57 -6.35 -9.13
CA GLY A 355 -4.19 -6.57 -7.73
C GLY A 355 -5.16 -5.91 -6.75
N ILE A 356 -5.53 -4.64 -6.97
CA ILE A 356 -6.55 -3.94 -6.17
C ILE A 356 -7.87 -4.71 -6.23
N GLY A 357 -8.30 -5.15 -7.41
CA GLY A 357 -9.54 -5.90 -7.59
C GLY A 357 -9.55 -7.23 -6.81
N VAL A 358 -8.49 -8.02 -6.93
CA VAL A 358 -8.33 -9.28 -6.15
C VAL A 358 -8.36 -8.99 -4.66
N MET A 359 -7.58 -8.01 -4.21
CA MET A 359 -7.43 -7.71 -2.79
C MET A 359 -8.72 -7.17 -2.16
N ILE A 360 -9.50 -6.36 -2.88
CA ILE A 360 -10.82 -5.93 -2.41
C ILE A 360 -11.74 -7.14 -2.20
N ALA A 361 -11.78 -8.07 -3.14
CA ALA A 361 -12.62 -9.27 -3.03
C ALA A 361 -12.15 -10.18 -1.88
N LEU A 362 -10.85 -10.34 -1.68
CA LEU A 362 -10.27 -11.12 -0.57
C LEU A 362 -10.55 -10.47 0.79
N VAL A 363 -10.33 -9.16 0.89
CA VAL A 363 -10.58 -8.39 2.12
C VAL A 363 -12.06 -8.47 2.50
N GLU A 364 -12.95 -8.31 1.53
CA GLU A 364 -14.38 -8.47 1.77
C GLU A 364 -14.70 -9.88 2.30
N GLN A 365 -14.07 -10.92 1.74
CA GLN A 365 -14.26 -12.29 2.17
C GLN A 365 -13.74 -12.55 3.59
N ILE A 366 -12.58 -12.01 3.95
CA ILE A 366 -11.94 -12.21 5.26
C ILE A 366 -12.62 -11.39 6.36
N SER A 367 -13.05 -10.15 6.04
CA SER A 367 -13.57 -9.20 7.02
C SER A 367 -15.06 -9.39 7.35
N ARG A 368 -15.78 -10.21 6.61
CA ARG A 368 -17.21 -10.42 6.79
C ARG A 368 -17.53 -11.31 7.99
N SER A 369 -18.41 -10.86 8.87
CA SER A 369 -18.98 -11.67 9.97
C SER A 369 -20.26 -12.40 9.56
N ALA A 370 -21.01 -11.82 8.61
CA ALA A 370 -22.19 -12.43 7.98
C ALA A 370 -22.29 -11.92 6.53
N TYR A 371 -22.94 -12.70 5.66
CA TYR A 371 -23.14 -12.31 4.27
C TYR A 371 -24.42 -12.94 3.70
N ILE A 372 -24.91 -12.33 2.65
CA ILE A 372 -26.01 -12.82 1.84
C ILE A 372 -25.44 -13.52 0.61
N LYS A 373 -25.93 -14.72 0.32
CA LYS A 373 -25.68 -15.44 -0.91
C LYS A 373 -26.93 -15.39 -1.78
N VAL A 374 -26.81 -14.80 -2.95
CA VAL A 374 -27.91 -14.59 -3.89
C VAL A 374 -27.78 -15.59 -5.02
N TYR A 375 -28.78 -16.43 -5.20
CA TYR A 375 -28.87 -17.40 -6.29
C TYR A 375 -29.75 -16.83 -7.40
N TRP A 376 -29.14 -16.49 -8.52
CA TRP A 376 -29.82 -15.98 -9.72
C TRP A 376 -30.25 -17.10 -10.66
N GLY A 377 -29.76 -18.32 -10.43
CA GLY A 377 -30.01 -19.53 -11.20
C GLY A 377 -29.03 -20.64 -10.81
N PRO A 378 -29.13 -21.83 -11.43
CA PRO A 378 -28.40 -23.03 -10.99
C PRO A 378 -26.88 -22.90 -10.94
N LYS A 379 -26.28 -22.03 -11.77
CA LYS A 379 -24.83 -21.81 -11.87
C LYS A 379 -24.42 -20.38 -11.62
N GLN A 380 -25.34 -19.51 -11.21
CA GLN A 380 -25.04 -18.08 -11.02
C GLN A 380 -25.36 -17.67 -9.60
N GLN A 381 -24.33 -17.24 -8.88
CA GLN A 381 -24.45 -16.78 -7.51
C GLN A 381 -23.63 -15.49 -7.28
N SER A 382 -24.15 -14.63 -6.42
CA SER A 382 -23.46 -13.43 -5.96
C SER A 382 -23.42 -13.41 -4.44
N GLN A 383 -22.47 -12.69 -3.86
CA GLN A 383 -22.32 -12.57 -2.41
C GLN A 383 -22.26 -11.09 -2.03
N VAL A 384 -22.97 -10.72 -0.97
CA VAL A 384 -23.00 -9.36 -0.42
C VAL A 384 -22.75 -9.42 1.07
N THR A 385 -21.76 -8.68 1.54
CA THR A 385 -21.39 -8.63 2.96
C THR A 385 -22.44 -7.86 3.76
N LEU A 386 -22.86 -8.45 4.88
CA LEU A 386 -23.74 -7.81 5.85
C LEU A 386 -22.94 -7.07 6.92
N GLY A 387 -23.48 -5.97 7.39
CA GLY A 387 -22.93 -5.15 8.45
C GLY A 387 -23.92 -4.09 8.94
N PRO A 388 -23.43 -3.02 9.60
CA PRO A 388 -24.30 -1.97 10.12
C PRO A 388 -25.09 -1.20 9.06
N GLN A 389 -24.56 -1.15 7.82
CA GLN A 389 -25.28 -0.52 6.70
C GLN A 389 -26.30 -1.50 6.13
N PRO A 390 -27.57 -1.07 5.95
CA PRO A 390 -28.62 -1.94 5.42
C PRO A 390 -28.35 -2.35 3.97
N VAL A 391 -28.45 -3.64 3.68
CA VAL A 391 -28.44 -4.18 2.32
C VAL A 391 -29.87 -4.21 1.80
N LEU A 392 -30.16 -3.35 0.84
CA LEU A 392 -31.49 -3.18 0.26
C LEU A 392 -31.76 -4.22 -0.83
N ILE A 393 -32.93 -4.84 -0.80
CA ILE A 393 -33.40 -5.84 -1.76
C ILE A 393 -34.67 -5.33 -2.41
N GLY A 394 -34.78 -5.39 -3.75
CA GLY A 394 -35.97 -4.92 -4.42
C GLY A 394 -35.80 -4.82 -5.95
N SER A 395 -36.82 -4.28 -6.63
CA SER A 395 -36.77 -4.06 -8.08
C SER A 395 -36.26 -2.68 -8.49
N SER A 396 -36.10 -1.76 -7.52
CA SER A 396 -35.56 -0.42 -7.78
C SER A 396 -34.07 -0.43 -8.09
N ALA A 397 -33.62 0.50 -8.93
CA ALA A 397 -32.21 0.78 -9.18
C ALA A 397 -31.41 1.19 -7.91
N GLN A 398 -32.10 1.62 -6.85
CA GLN A 398 -31.50 1.95 -5.56
C GLN A 398 -31.23 0.73 -4.68
N ALA A 399 -31.82 -0.45 -5.00
CA ALA A 399 -31.57 -1.69 -4.26
C ALA A 399 -30.13 -2.15 -4.48
N HIS A 400 -29.48 -2.65 -3.41
CA HIS A 400 -28.16 -3.28 -3.51
C HIS A 400 -28.23 -4.65 -4.21
N ILE A 401 -29.35 -5.35 -4.08
CA ILE A 401 -29.68 -6.58 -4.80
C ILE A 401 -30.91 -6.25 -5.65
N THR A 402 -30.70 -6.05 -6.96
CA THR A 402 -31.78 -5.64 -7.86
C THR A 402 -32.42 -6.85 -8.52
N ILE A 403 -33.67 -7.15 -8.20
CA ILE A 403 -34.44 -8.27 -8.72
C ILE A 403 -35.35 -7.76 -9.85
N PRO A 404 -35.06 -8.07 -11.12
CA PRO A 404 -35.83 -7.57 -12.26
C PRO A 404 -37.16 -8.35 -12.40
N SER A 405 -38.10 -8.04 -11.52
CA SER A 405 -39.45 -8.65 -11.55
C SER A 405 -40.50 -7.61 -11.22
N LYS A 406 -41.61 -7.62 -11.95
CA LYS A 406 -42.75 -6.74 -11.69
C LYS A 406 -43.51 -7.14 -10.41
N SER A 407 -43.32 -8.36 -9.92
CA SER A 407 -43.94 -8.86 -8.68
C SER A 407 -43.18 -8.41 -7.42
N VAL A 408 -42.01 -7.83 -7.55
CA VAL A 408 -41.22 -7.34 -6.41
C VAL A 408 -41.33 -5.82 -6.34
N ILE A 409 -41.71 -5.28 -5.18
CA ILE A 409 -41.81 -3.84 -4.98
C ILE A 409 -40.44 -3.16 -5.04
N GLY A 410 -40.40 -1.82 -5.23
CA GLY A 410 -39.18 -1.07 -5.44
C GLY A 410 -38.07 -1.36 -4.42
N ILE A 411 -38.38 -1.29 -3.13
CA ILE A 411 -37.54 -1.81 -2.03
C ILE A 411 -38.41 -2.76 -1.21
N ALA A 412 -38.23 -4.06 -1.41
CA ALA A 412 -39.02 -5.08 -0.74
C ALA A 412 -38.50 -5.38 0.67
N GLY A 413 -37.20 -5.32 0.88
CA GLY A 413 -36.60 -5.57 2.18
C GLY A 413 -35.25 -4.90 2.37
N ALA A 414 -34.85 -4.76 3.66
CA ALA A 414 -33.55 -4.31 4.07
C ALA A 414 -32.98 -5.27 5.11
N VAL A 415 -31.80 -5.83 4.86
CA VAL A 415 -31.13 -6.74 5.78
C VAL A 415 -29.96 -6.03 6.43
N VAL A 416 -29.91 -6.07 7.77
CA VAL A 416 -28.86 -5.43 8.59
C VAL A 416 -28.23 -6.48 9.50
N PHE A 417 -26.92 -6.41 9.69
CA PHE A 417 -26.20 -7.18 10.72
C PHE A 417 -25.63 -6.19 11.73
N LYS A 418 -26.21 -6.15 12.91
CA LYS A 418 -25.79 -5.26 13.99
C LYS A 418 -25.86 -6.01 15.32
N ASP A 419 -24.87 -5.79 16.19
CA ASP A 419 -24.80 -6.36 17.54
C ASP A 419 -24.97 -7.91 17.56
N GLY A 420 -24.36 -8.58 16.56
CA GLY A 420 -24.40 -10.04 16.44
C GLY A 420 -25.74 -10.60 15.94
N LYS A 421 -26.72 -9.75 15.61
CA LYS A 421 -28.04 -10.14 15.13
C LYS A 421 -28.26 -9.74 13.68
N ILE A 422 -28.90 -10.61 12.91
CA ILE A 422 -29.31 -10.33 11.54
C ILE A 422 -30.79 -10.00 11.58
N GLN A 423 -31.17 -8.84 11.07
CA GLN A 423 -32.56 -8.37 11.05
C GLN A 423 -32.98 -8.07 9.61
N LEU A 424 -34.16 -8.52 9.24
CA LEU A 424 -34.84 -8.15 8.00
C LEU A 424 -35.96 -7.17 8.33
N GLU A 425 -35.88 -5.99 7.80
CA GLU A 425 -37.00 -5.05 7.69
C GLU A 425 -37.76 -5.41 6.39
N ASP A 426 -38.87 -6.06 6.53
CA ASP A 426 -39.75 -6.41 5.42
C ASP A 426 -40.72 -5.24 5.18
N ARG A 427 -40.54 -4.55 4.06
CA ARG A 427 -41.35 -3.34 3.74
C ARG A 427 -42.70 -3.68 3.14
N GLU A 428 -42.84 -4.86 2.60
CA GLU A 428 -44.13 -5.35 2.10
C GLU A 428 -45.06 -5.70 3.25
N LEU A 429 -44.53 -6.41 4.25
CA LEU A 429 -45.27 -6.79 5.46
C LEU A 429 -45.24 -5.72 6.57
N LYS A 430 -44.46 -4.62 6.38
CA LYS A 430 -44.18 -3.57 7.38
C LYS A 430 -43.74 -4.13 8.74
N SER A 431 -42.96 -5.20 8.71
CA SER A 431 -42.52 -5.92 9.90
C SER A 431 -41.01 -6.07 9.94
N THR A 432 -40.45 -6.16 11.14
CA THR A 432 -39.03 -6.48 11.35
C THR A 432 -38.93 -7.85 12.00
N ARG A 433 -38.17 -8.76 11.38
CA ARG A 433 -37.92 -10.09 11.91
C ARG A 433 -36.44 -10.39 12.00
N SER A 434 -36.04 -11.16 13.01
CA SER A 434 -34.68 -11.69 13.11
C SER A 434 -34.50 -12.86 12.16
N LEU A 435 -33.35 -12.89 11.49
CA LEU A 435 -32.94 -13.98 10.61
C LEU A 435 -31.80 -14.76 11.27
N ASN A 436 -31.78 -16.06 11.02
CA ASN A 436 -30.72 -16.96 11.44
C ASN A 436 -29.83 -17.32 10.24
N ILE A 437 -28.61 -17.79 10.53
CA ILE A 437 -27.75 -18.37 9.50
C ILE A 437 -28.43 -19.62 8.95
N GLY A 438 -28.51 -19.72 7.62
CA GLY A 438 -29.20 -20.78 6.91
C GLY A 438 -30.62 -20.40 6.45
N ASP A 439 -31.18 -19.30 6.94
CA ASP A 439 -32.50 -18.85 6.48
C ASP A 439 -32.47 -18.48 5.00
N LYS A 440 -33.55 -18.83 4.29
CA LYS A 440 -33.73 -18.54 2.88
C LYS A 440 -34.94 -17.61 2.68
N LEU A 441 -34.69 -16.58 1.88
CA LEU A 441 -35.73 -15.63 1.45
C LEU A 441 -35.94 -15.82 -0.05
N GLU A 442 -37.18 -15.90 -0.47
CA GLU A 442 -37.52 -16.03 -1.88
C GLU A 442 -38.21 -14.76 -2.38
N TYR A 443 -37.64 -14.19 -3.43
CA TYR A 443 -38.18 -13.02 -4.13
C TYR A 443 -38.30 -13.36 -5.62
N ALA A 444 -39.52 -13.66 -6.08
CA ALA A 444 -39.80 -14.11 -7.42
C ALA A 444 -38.96 -15.38 -7.79
N HIS A 445 -37.99 -15.24 -8.69
CA HIS A 445 -37.11 -16.33 -9.15
C HIS A 445 -35.73 -16.35 -8.47
N VAL A 446 -35.52 -15.48 -7.48
CA VAL A 446 -34.26 -15.33 -6.81
C VAL A 446 -34.35 -15.84 -5.38
N THR A 447 -33.45 -16.74 -5.02
CA THR A 447 -33.30 -17.23 -3.64
C THR A 447 -32.14 -16.52 -2.98
N ILE A 448 -32.36 -16.03 -1.78
CA ILE A 448 -31.38 -15.31 -0.96
C ILE A 448 -31.15 -16.13 0.31
N GLU A 449 -29.93 -16.57 0.55
CA GLU A 449 -29.54 -17.37 1.70
C GLU A 449 -28.66 -16.53 2.64
N ILE A 450 -28.94 -16.59 3.93
CA ILE A 450 -28.17 -15.93 4.98
C ILE A 450 -27.03 -16.86 5.42
N CYS A 451 -25.78 -16.38 5.31
CA CYS A 451 -24.60 -17.18 5.63
C CYS A 451 -23.77 -16.52 6.73
N GLY A 452 -23.13 -17.32 7.59
CA GLY A 452 -22.17 -16.86 8.59
C GLY A 452 -20.76 -16.69 8.00
N GLY A 453 -20.03 -15.64 8.44
CA GLY A 453 -18.61 -15.49 8.15
C GLY A 453 -17.81 -16.44 9.05
N GLY A 454 -17.02 -17.34 8.46
CA GLY A 454 -16.18 -18.29 9.20
C GLY A 454 -16.25 -19.75 8.72
N SER A 455 -17.21 -20.11 7.87
CA SER A 455 -17.19 -21.41 7.19
C SER A 455 -16.13 -21.41 6.09
N LYS A 456 -15.17 -22.35 6.18
CA LYS A 456 -14.20 -22.62 5.10
C LYS A 456 -14.96 -23.02 3.83
N PRO A 457 -14.50 -22.68 2.64
CA PRO A 457 -15.04 -23.22 1.41
C PRO A 457 -14.82 -24.73 1.41
N GLY A 458 -15.88 -25.50 1.55
CA GLY A 458 -15.82 -26.97 1.54
C GLY A 458 -16.55 -27.67 2.67
N ASP A 459 -17.00 -26.97 3.72
CA ASP A 459 -17.82 -27.62 4.74
C ASP A 459 -19.23 -27.88 4.18
N PRO A 460 -19.78 -29.10 4.33
CA PRO A 460 -21.11 -29.42 3.88
C PRO A 460 -22.13 -28.58 4.66
N PRO A 461 -23.26 -28.19 4.04
CA PRO A 461 -24.28 -27.40 4.69
C PRO A 461 -24.86 -28.15 5.89
N ILE A 462 -24.73 -27.55 7.07
CA ILE A 462 -25.48 -28.02 8.24
C ILE A 462 -26.96 -27.75 7.95
N ILE A 463 -27.66 -28.78 7.53
CA ILE A 463 -29.09 -28.73 7.24
C ILE A 463 -29.82 -28.68 8.58
N HIS A 464 -30.14 -27.50 9.07
CA HIS A 464 -31.19 -27.36 10.07
C HIS A 464 -32.54 -27.40 9.37
N LYS A 465 -33.20 -28.54 9.43
CA LYS A 465 -34.61 -28.69 9.01
C LYS A 465 -35.46 -27.75 9.88
N SER A 466 -36.08 -26.79 9.24
CA SER A 466 -37.13 -25.95 9.83
C SER A 466 -38.36 -26.83 10.02
N ALA A 467 -38.80 -26.98 11.26
CA ALA A 467 -40.02 -27.69 11.59
C ALA A 467 -41.22 -26.79 11.28
N THR A 468 -41.95 -27.10 10.21
CA THR A 468 -43.37 -26.73 10.07
C THR A 468 -44.16 -28.00 10.27
N GLY A 469 -45.11 -27.95 11.20
CA GLY A 469 -45.75 -29.08 11.79
C GLY A 469 -46.65 -29.94 10.87
N GLU A 470 -46.72 -31.17 11.23
CA GLU A 470 -48.01 -31.86 11.47
C GLU A 470 -47.72 -33.17 12.22
N GLN A 471 -48.52 -33.40 13.25
CA GLN A 471 -48.43 -34.55 14.15
C GLN A 471 -48.86 -35.85 13.47
N THR A 472 -48.15 -36.93 13.73
CA THR A 472 -48.80 -38.22 14.12
C THR A 472 -47.79 -39.14 14.80
N PHE A 473 -48.23 -39.71 15.91
CA PHE A 473 -47.56 -40.59 16.83
C PHE A 473 -47.05 -41.91 16.25
N LYS A 474 -45.89 -42.41 16.70
CA LYS A 474 -45.77 -43.71 17.38
C LYS A 474 -44.40 -43.86 18.06
N GLU A 475 -44.47 -44.25 19.35
CA GLU A 475 -43.37 -44.66 20.21
C GLU A 475 -42.59 -45.86 19.66
N VAL A 476 -41.29 -45.93 19.96
CA VAL A 476 -40.60 -47.00 20.69
C VAL A 476 -39.14 -46.59 20.93
N GLY A 477 -38.72 -46.72 22.14
CA GLY A 477 -37.60 -46.40 22.95
C GLY A 477 -36.16 -46.71 22.46
N GLU A 478 -35.27 -45.89 22.93
CA GLU A 478 -34.06 -46.06 23.72
C GLU A 478 -33.12 -44.83 23.58
N PRO A 479 -32.15 -44.57 24.47
CA PRO A 479 -32.03 -43.26 25.09
C PRO A 479 -31.06 -42.33 24.41
N MET A 480 -31.39 -41.04 24.44
CA MET A 480 -30.59 -39.88 23.94
C MET A 480 -29.30 -39.70 24.72
N PRO A 481 -28.21 -39.25 24.06
CA PRO A 481 -27.18 -38.49 24.73
C PRO A 481 -27.61 -37.02 24.81
N LYS A 482 -27.35 -36.46 25.97
CA LYS A 482 -27.78 -35.18 26.50
C LYS A 482 -27.41 -33.97 25.63
N THR A 483 -28.42 -33.16 25.37
CA THR A 483 -28.52 -31.72 25.29
C THR A 483 -27.22 -30.90 25.08
N LEU A 484 -27.07 -30.28 23.94
CA LEU A 484 -26.19 -29.13 23.73
C LEU A 484 -26.71 -27.93 24.49
N THR A 485 -26.04 -27.62 25.60
CA THR A 485 -26.31 -26.46 26.44
C THR A 485 -26.03 -25.15 25.70
N ARG A 486 -26.98 -24.24 25.82
CA ARG A 486 -26.93 -22.83 25.48
C ARG A 486 -25.58 -22.24 25.94
N LYS A 487 -24.77 -21.67 25.02
CA LYS A 487 -23.55 -20.94 25.38
C LYS A 487 -23.93 -19.81 26.31
N SER A 488 -23.59 -19.93 27.61
CA SER A 488 -23.77 -18.88 28.59
C SER A 488 -22.86 -17.68 28.22
N LYS A 489 -23.41 -16.48 28.27
CA LYS A 489 -22.67 -15.24 28.06
C LYS A 489 -22.17 -14.74 29.41
N LEU A 490 -20.85 -14.61 29.58
CA LEU A 490 -20.25 -13.99 30.75
C LEU A 490 -20.25 -12.47 30.57
N THR A 491 -20.75 -11.73 31.56
CA THR A 491 -20.67 -10.28 31.59
C THR A 491 -19.84 -9.83 32.79
N LEU A 492 -18.79 -9.04 32.53
CA LEU A 492 -18.00 -8.39 33.56
C LEU A 492 -18.55 -6.98 33.80
N LEU A 493 -18.81 -6.64 35.03
CA LEU A 493 -19.31 -5.34 35.48
C LEU A 493 -18.25 -4.66 36.34
N GLY A 494 -17.77 -3.49 35.90
CA GLY A 494 -16.84 -2.64 36.62
C GLY A 494 -17.54 -1.56 37.44
N GLU A 495 -16.83 -0.93 38.36
CA GLU A 495 -17.29 0.26 39.06
C GLU A 495 -17.60 1.38 38.08
N GLY A 496 -18.74 2.07 38.25
CA GLY A 496 -19.21 3.12 37.34
C GLY A 496 -20.10 2.62 36.19
N GLY A 497 -20.61 1.36 36.24
CA GLY A 497 -21.60 0.83 35.30
C GLY A 497 -21.04 0.40 33.93
N ARG A 498 -19.73 0.34 33.78
CA ARG A 498 -19.11 -0.17 32.54
C ARG A 498 -19.17 -1.69 32.51
N SER A 499 -19.62 -2.25 31.42
CA SER A 499 -19.76 -3.70 31.27
C SER A 499 -19.15 -4.20 29.97
N THR A 500 -18.65 -5.44 30.01
CA THR A 500 -18.17 -6.16 28.81
C THR A 500 -18.70 -7.57 28.83
N GLY A 501 -19.40 -7.97 27.77
CA GLY A 501 -19.90 -9.33 27.59
C GLY A 501 -18.91 -10.18 26.80
N LEU A 502 -18.59 -11.36 27.33
CA LEU A 502 -17.69 -12.34 26.74
C LEU A 502 -18.47 -13.59 26.30
N THR A 503 -18.14 -14.10 25.12
CA THR A 503 -18.75 -15.29 24.55
C THR A 503 -17.75 -16.38 24.19
N MET A 504 -16.44 -16.06 24.33
CA MET A 504 -15.33 -16.96 24.00
C MET A 504 -14.19 -16.79 24.99
N ARG A 505 -13.27 -17.75 24.99
CA ARG A 505 -12.03 -17.70 25.77
C ARG A 505 -11.32 -16.35 25.57
N THR A 506 -11.06 -15.65 26.67
CA THR A 506 -10.51 -14.30 26.64
C THR A 506 -9.43 -14.12 27.72
N ARG A 507 -8.26 -13.67 27.30
CA ARG A 507 -7.17 -13.26 28.20
C ARG A 507 -7.36 -11.82 28.64
N MET A 508 -7.41 -11.59 29.93
CA MET A 508 -7.54 -10.28 30.54
C MET A 508 -6.17 -9.75 30.91
N ASN A 509 -5.80 -8.60 30.35
CA ASN A 509 -4.52 -7.94 30.59
C ASN A 509 -4.72 -6.46 30.95
N LYS A 510 -3.63 -5.77 31.25
CA LYS A 510 -3.63 -4.33 31.54
C LYS A 510 -4.42 -3.50 30.55
N HIS A 511 -4.34 -3.81 29.26
CA HIS A 511 -5.02 -3.07 28.19
C HIS A 511 -6.54 -3.30 28.22
N ASN A 512 -6.96 -4.56 28.33
CA ASN A 512 -8.39 -4.93 28.35
C ASN A 512 -9.09 -4.43 29.61
N LEU A 513 -8.37 -4.40 30.73
CA LEU A 513 -8.89 -3.97 32.02
C LEU A 513 -8.96 -2.45 32.18
N LYS A 514 -8.22 -1.68 31.32
CA LYS A 514 -8.20 -0.21 31.37
C LYS A 514 -9.58 0.43 31.24
N GLN A 515 -10.48 -0.20 30.51
CA GLN A 515 -11.86 0.29 30.35
C GLN A 515 -12.66 0.33 31.65
N PHE A 516 -12.28 -0.45 32.67
CA PHE A 516 -13.00 -0.54 33.93
C PHE A 516 -12.46 0.42 35.00
N GLY A 517 -11.24 0.92 34.89
CA GLY A 517 -10.70 1.90 35.81
C GLY A 517 -9.16 2.01 35.82
N PRO A 518 -8.62 2.98 36.57
CA PRO A 518 -7.19 3.26 36.60
C PRO A 518 -6.37 2.15 37.26
N ASP A 519 -6.99 1.39 38.18
CA ASP A 519 -6.31 0.29 38.90
C ASP A 519 -5.90 -0.87 37.97
N SER A 520 -6.38 -0.87 36.72
CA SER A 520 -5.88 -1.75 35.65
C SER A 520 -4.35 -1.69 35.46
N GLN A 521 -3.70 -0.62 35.91
CA GLN A 521 -2.24 -0.47 35.83
C GLN A 521 -1.50 -1.57 36.63
N PHE A 522 -2.15 -2.19 37.60
CA PHE A 522 -1.61 -3.29 38.40
C PHE A 522 -1.75 -4.65 37.74
N ALA A 523 -2.53 -4.74 36.66
CA ALA A 523 -2.63 -5.96 35.86
C ALA A 523 -1.37 -6.19 35.03
N ASP A 524 -1.04 -7.45 34.79
CA ASP A 524 0.06 -7.83 33.92
C ASP A 524 -0.17 -7.40 32.46
N SER A 525 0.92 -7.04 31.77
CA SER A 525 0.86 -6.56 30.38
C SER A 525 0.55 -7.67 29.38
N GLU A 526 1.02 -8.89 29.59
CA GLU A 526 0.71 -10.04 28.73
C GLU A 526 -0.69 -10.57 29.04
N PHE A 527 -0.91 -11.08 30.21
CA PHE A 527 -2.25 -11.39 30.74
C PHE A 527 -2.21 -11.60 32.25
N GLN A 528 -3.26 -11.18 32.94
CA GLN A 528 -3.44 -11.32 34.39
C GLN A 528 -4.18 -12.62 34.74
N TYR A 529 -5.24 -12.91 34.01
CA TYR A 529 -6.02 -14.13 34.12
C TYR A 529 -6.76 -14.41 32.83
N GLU A 530 -7.22 -15.63 32.67
CA GLU A 530 -7.96 -16.08 31.48
C GLU A 530 -9.37 -16.53 31.86
N LEU A 531 -10.34 -16.08 31.07
CA LEU A 531 -11.75 -16.48 31.24
C LEU A 531 -12.10 -17.46 30.11
N MET A 532 -12.59 -18.63 30.49
CA MET A 532 -12.90 -19.71 29.56
C MET A 532 -14.33 -20.23 29.75
N PRO A 533 -15.10 -20.39 28.66
CA PRO A 533 -16.38 -21.09 28.70
C PRO A 533 -16.14 -22.60 28.83
N GLU A 534 -16.91 -23.26 29.71
CA GLU A 534 -16.90 -24.72 29.87
C GLU A 534 -18.31 -25.31 29.84
N GLU A 535 -18.39 -26.64 29.80
CA GLU A 535 -19.68 -27.33 29.91
C GLU A 535 -20.29 -27.08 31.30
N GLY A 536 -21.27 -26.19 31.31
CA GLY A 536 -21.98 -25.82 32.56
C GLY A 536 -21.70 -24.44 33.12
N GLY A 537 -20.84 -23.60 32.47
CA GLY A 537 -20.61 -22.24 32.95
C GLY A 537 -19.33 -21.60 32.43
N TRP A 538 -18.75 -20.76 33.23
CA TRP A 538 -17.48 -20.08 32.94
C TRP A 538 -16.48 -20.38 34.08
N CYS A 539 -15.19 -20.39 33.71
CA CYS A 539 -14.11 -20.50 34.68
C CYS A 539 -13.07 -19.40 34.48
N VAL A 540 -12.38 -19.09 35.59
CA VAL A 540 -11.23 -18.19 35.59
C VAL A 540 -9.97 -18.99 35.89
N VAL A 541 -8.89 -18.72 35.14
CA VAL A 541 -7.57 -19.32 35.35
C VAL A 541 -6.57 -18.20 35.58
N PRO A 542 -5.90 -18.13 36.73
CA PRO A 542 -4.91 -17.11 37.01
C PRO A 542 -3.64 -17.34 36.18
N ASN A 543 -2.88 -16.28 35.94
CA ASN A 543 -1.53 -16.39 35.41
C ASN A 543 -0.54 -16.53 36.56
N ALA A 544 0.06 -17.71 36.72
CA ALA A 544 1.02 -17.99 37.79
C ALA A 544 2.30 -17.11 37.74
N HIS A 545 2.57 -16.45 36.58
CA HIS A 545 3.72 -15.57 36.39
C HIS A 545 3.36 -14.08 36.41
N ALA A 546 2.09 -13.74 36.70
CA ALA A 546 1.68 -12.34 36.81
C ALA A 546 2.33 -11.68 38.03
N LYS A 547 2.70 -10.41 37.87
CA LYS A 547 3.37 -9.63 38.93
C LYS A 547 2.52 -9.47 40.20
N ASN A 548 1.21 -9.42 40.04
CA ASN A 548 0.26 -9.32 41.16
C ASN A 548 -0.71 -10.49 41.11
N GLU A 549 -1.16 -10.93 42.25
CA GLU A 549 -2.08 -12.05 42.38
C GLU A 549 -3.47 -11.73 41.82
N THR A 550 -4.14 -12.72 41.25
CA THR A 550 -5.56 -12.64 40.91
C THR A 550 -6.38 -13.14 42.11
N LEU A 551 -7.34 -12.35 42.56
CA LEU A 551 -8.20 -12.68 43.67
C LEU A 551 -9.62 -12.98 43.16
N LEU A 552 -10.23 -14.04 43.71
CA LEU A 552 -11.64 -14.36 43.53
C LEU A 552 -12.33 -14.21 44.87
N ASN A 553 -13.31 -13.31 44.96
CA ASN A 553 -14.03 -12.98 46.19
C ASN A 553 -13.10 -12.60 47.37
N GLY A 554 -11.98 -11.94 47.08
CA GLY A 554 -10.98 -11.51 48.05
C GLY A 554 -9.95 -12.56 48.47
N HIS A 555 -10.05 -13.81 47.97
CA HIS A 555 -9.10 -14.88 48.22
C HIS A 555 -8.16 -15.07 47.01
N CYS A 556 -6.88 -15.32 47.26
CA CYS A 556 -5.90 -15.58 46.23
C CYS A 556 -6.28 -16.82 45.42
N LEU A 557 -6.33 -16.65 44.09
CA LEU A 557 -6.67 -17.70 43.16
C LEU A 557 -5.38 -18.34 42.63
N ASN A 558 -5.06 -19.53 43.10
CA ASN A 558 -3.85 -20.26 42.69
C ASN A 558 -4.13 -21.21 41.51
N ASP A 559 -5.36 -21.72 41.42
CA ASP A 559 -5.78 -22.69 40.45
C ASP A 559 -7.06 -22.23 39.72
N LYS A 560 -7.46 -22.98 38.72
CA LYS A 560 -8.70 -22.75 37.98
C LYS A 560 -9.90 -22.83 38.91
N ALA A 561 -10.81 -21.85 38.83
CA ALA A 561 -12.07 -21.83 39.57
C ALA A 561 -13.26 -21.59 38.64
N THR A 562 -14.39 -22.22 38.94
CA THR A 562 -15.66 -21.97 38.23
C THR A 562 -16.28 -20.66 38.74
N LEU A 563 -16.81 -19.88 37.84
CA LEU A 563 -17.44 -18.59 38.13
C LEU A 563 -18.94 -18.73 38.31
N SER A 564 -19.46 -18.11 39.35
CA SER A 564 -20.88 -17.93 39.63
C SER A 564 -21.30 -16.47 39.44
N SER A 565 -22.60 -16.21 39.23
CA SER A 565 -23.08 -14.83 39.21
C SER A 565 -22.82 -14.15 40.53
N ASP A 566 -22.43 -12.89 40.47
CA ASP A 566 -22.01 -12.03 41.60
C ASP A 566 -20.60 -12.29 42.15
N ASP A 567 -19.85 -13.25 41.60
CA ASP A 567 -18.42 -13.38 41.96
C ASP A 567 -17.66 -12.11 41.63
N LYS A 568 -16.68 -11.78 42.46
CA LYS A 568 -15.82 -10.62 42.28
C LYS A 568 -14.40 -11.04 41.95
N ILE A 569 -13.90 -10.59 40.82
CA ILE A 569 -12.51 -10.77 40.40
C ILE A 569 -11.75 -9.47 40.64
N SER A 570 -10.66 -9.53 41.40
CA SER A 570 -9.80 -8.38 41.69
C SER A 570 -8.32 -8.74 41.56
N ILE A 571 -7.46 -7.71 41.55
CA ILE A 571 -6.02 -7.86 41.43
C ILE A 571 -5.37 -7.44 42.72
N GLY A 572 -4.66 -8.37 43.36
CA GLY A 572 -3.85 -8.10 44.56
C GLY A 572 -2.63 -7.26 44.24
N ARG A 573 -2.13 -6.52 45.22
CA ARG A 573 -0.88 -5.78 45.17
C ARG A 573 0.14 -6.43 46.09
N GLU A 574 1.31 -6.70 45.56
CA GLU A 574 2.40 -7.39 46.27
C GLU A 574 2.75 -6.77 47.65
N ALA A 575 2.55 -5.46 47.83
CA ALA A 575 2.92 -4.75 49.06
C ALA A 575 1.75 -4.13 49.83
N THR A 576 0.56 -4.03 49.31
CA THR A 576 -0.52 -3.21 49.93
C THR A 576 -1.90 -3.86 49.94
N GLY A 577 -2.00 -5.12 49.53
CA GLY A 577 -3.28 -5.82 49.51
C GLY A 577 -4.10 -5.62 48.23
N VAL A 578 -5.40 -5.67 48.35
CA VAL A 578 -6.34 -5.74 47.23
C VAL A 578 -6.35 -4.45 46.40
N SER A 579 -6.36 -4.59 45.10
CA SER A 579 -6.61 -3.49 44.15
C SER A 579 -8.04 -2.97 44.31
N LYS A 580 -8.26 -1.70 43.98
CA LYS A 580 -9.60 -1.12 43.90
C LYS A 580 -10.40 -1.60 42.70
N LEU A 581 -9.72 -2.22 41.70
CA LEU A 581 -10.39 -2.76 40.52
C LEU A 581 -11.07 -4.09 40.90
N GLU A 582 -12.34 -4.02 41.16
CA GLU A 582 -13.21 -5.19 41.34
C GLU A 582 -14.14 -5.35 40.14
N LEU A 583 -14.12 -6.51 39.50
CA LEU A 583 -15.04 -6.87 38.44
C LEU A 583 -16.08 -7.85 38.96
N ARG A 584 -17.35 -7.48 38.89
CA ARG A 584 -18.45 -8.38 39.24
C ARG A 584 -18.80 -9.24 38.02
N VAL A 585 -18.98 -10.52 38.26
CA VAL A 585 -19.33 -11.51 37.23
C VAL A 585 -20.84 -11.68 37.16
N GLN A 586 -21.36 -11.74 35.95
CA GLN A 586 -22.75 -12.12 35.66
C GLN A 586 -22.73 -13.20 34.56
N VAL A 587 -23.05 -14.42 34.94
CA VAL A 587 -23.04 -15.60 34.07
C VAL A 587 -24.43 -15.85 33.48
#